data_4a37beef18cdb0a1201275e750ac3102
#
_entry.id   4a37beef18cdb0a1201275e750ac3102
#
_cell.length_a   1.000
_cell.length_b   1.000
_cell.length_c   1.000
_cell.angle_alpha   90.00
_cell.angle_beta   90.00
_cell.angle_gamma   90.00
#
_symmetry.space_group_name_H-M   'P 1'
#
loop_
_entity.id
_entity.type
_entity.pdbx_description
1 polymer ?
#
loop_
_entity_poly.entity_id
_entity_poly.type
_entity_poly.pdbx_seq_one_letter_code
_entity_poly.pdbx_strand_id
1 'polypeptide(L)'
;MAFSQRRQLTRQTWSIVKKAGIALLAAQAAAVVTVHAIDRMRTARIPGGVHGFPTLPPADTQIGGTVARTYTEGTSLYADMLEAIEGATHHIYFETFIWRSDRWGQRFKTALIDAAKRGVEVFCVWDGFGVLNQDPRFYKFPVMPHLHVRKFPTLRSGFFTLNIRRTGQDHRKILVVDGEVGFVGGYNIGDPFANEWRDTHVRITGEAVWELENGFVDFWNHFRPKTCPELPDQGARAWSADVTAQFNLPHYLLYPIRGMYIDAIERATDRVLITTAYFIPDREVLGSLIAAARRGVRVQVLIPEYSNHILADWVARPYYGELLREGVEIWLYRHAMVHSKTMTVDGRWSTIGTANIDRLSMRGNYEVCLQFFSRPLAARMEEIFANDLTTARRLTIDEWEKRSMITRVGEVLLGPFEPFV
;
A
#
# COMPACT_ATOMS: atom_id res chain seq x y z
N MET A 1 -2.49 19.91 59.41
CA MET A 1 -1.25 19.23 58.94
C MET A 1 -1.48 18.21 57.81
N ALA A 2 -2.52 17.40 57.83
CA ALA A 2 -2.75 16.34 56.79
C ALA A 2 -2.97 16.86 55.36
N PHE A 3 -3.53 18.04 55.14
CA PHE A 3 -3.85 18.60 53.80
C PHE A 3 -2.61 19.14 53.07
N SER A 4 -1.61 19.63 53.79
CA SER A 4 -0.35 20.13 53.21
C SER A 4 0.56 18.97 52.77
N GLN A 5 0.58 17.87 53.53
CA GLN A 5 1.34 16.65 53.19
C GLN A 5 0.78 15.95 51.95
N ARG A 6 -0.55 15.86 51.80
CA ARG A 6 -1.17 15.29 50.58
C ARG A 6 -0.84 16.12 49.31
N ARG A 7 -0.84 17.44 49.38
CA ARG A 7 -0.46 18.31 48.25
C ARG A 7 1.03 18.21 47.88
N GLN A 8 1.88 17.98 48.87
CA GLN A 8 3.32 17.81 48.61
C GLN A 8 3.64 16.45 48.03
N LEU A 9 3.00 15.37 48.44
CA LEU A 9 3.08 14.03 47.85
C LEU A 9 2.56 14.01 46.40
N THR A 10 1.44 14.66 46.09
CA THR A 10 0.91 14.76 44.73
C THR A 10 1.83 15.57 43.78
N ARG A 11 2.47 16.63 44.28
CA ARG A 11 3.46 17.39 43.49
C ARG A 11 4.75 16.59 43.23
N GLN A 12 5.22 15.82 44.20
CA GLN A 12 6.39 14.97 44.02
C GLN A 12 6.12 13.81 43.06
N THR A 13 5.00 13.11 43.17
CA THR A 13 4.58 12.06 42.25
C THR A 13 4.42 12.61 40.83
N TRP A 14 3.81 13.78 40.67
CA TRP A 14 3.67 14.45 39.36
C TRP A 14 5.02 14.84 38.75
N SER A 15 5.97 15.32 39.56
CA SER A 15 7.33 15.62 39.12
C SER A 15 8.09 14.38 38.64
N ILE A 16 7.95 13.25 39.36
CA ILE A 16 8.57 11.97 38.99
C ILE A 16 7.97 11.44 37.69
N VAL A 17 6.65 11.45 37.55
CA VAL A 17 5.96 11.03 36.32
C VAL A 17 6.36 11.88 35.12
N LYS A 18 6.47 13.20 35.33
CA LYS A 18 6.90 14.12 34.26
C LYS A 18 8.36 13.88 33.85
N LYS A 19 9.26 13.67 34.82
CA LYS A 19 10.67 13.34 34.53
C LYS A 19 10.81 11.98 33.85
N ALA A 20 10.07 10.98 34.29
CA ALA A 20 10.04 9.66 33.64
C ALA A 20 9.49 9.74 32.21
N GLY A 21 8.44 10.52 31.97
CA GLY A 21 7.89 10.77 30.64
C GLY A 21 8.89 11.47 29.70
N ILE A 22 9.60 12.50 30.19
CA ILE A 22 10.64 13.19 29.41
C ILE A 22 11.81 12.25 29.10
N ALA A 23 12.24 11.45 30.09
CA ALA A 23 13.31 10.46 29.88
C ALA A 23 12.93 9.39 28.85
N LEU A 24 11.68 8.92 28.88
CA LEU A 24 11.15 7.99 27.88
C LEU A 24 11.12 8.60 26.48
N LEU A 25 10.62 9.83 26.34
CA LEU A 25 10.61 10.53 25.05
C LEU A 25 12.03 10.77 24.51
N ALA A 26 12.98 11.12 25.38
CA ALA A 26 14.38 11.27 24.99
C ALA A 26 15.01 9.93 24.55
N ALA A 27 14.70 8.84 25.26
CA ALA A 27 15.13 7.49 24.88
C ALA A 27 14.52 7.04 23.54
N GLN A 28 13.25 7.34 23.29
CA GLN A 28 12.59 7.06 22.00
C GLN A 28 13.21 7.87 20.86
N ALA A 29 13.45 9.17 21.06
CA ALA A 29 14.13 10.01 20.07
C ALA A 29 15.55 9.49 19.75
N ALA A 30 16.32 9.11 20.79
CA ALA A 30 17.64 8.52 20.62
C ALA A 30 17.56 7.17 19.87
N ALA A 31 16.56 6.33 20.16
CA ALA A 31 16.33 5.07 19.46
C ALA A 31 16.05 5.30 17.97
N VAL A 32 15.18 6.26 17.61
CA VAL A 32 14.88 6.62 16.22
C VAL A 32 16.13 7.09 15.49
N VAL A 33 16.95 7.97 16.10
CA VAL A 33 18.21 8.46 15.52
C VAL A 33 19.21 7.32 15.34
N THR A 34 19.32 6.43 16.32
CA THR A 34 20.24 5.27 16.29
C THR A 34 19.83 4.29 15.19
N VAL A 35 18.53 3.98 15.08
CA VAL A 35 17.97 3.12 14.04
C VAL A 35 18.23 3.71 12.66
N HIS A 36 18.03 5.02 12.48
CA HIS A 36 18.33 5.73 11.23
C HIS A 36 19.83 5.69 10.88
N ALA A 37 20.72 5.85 11.87
CA ALA A 37 22.17 5.77 11.65
C ALA A 37 22.61 4.35 11.28
N ILE A 38 22.07 3.33 11.96
CA ILE A 38 22.35 1.91 11.66
C ILE A 38 21.88 1.58 10.25
N ASP A 39 20.73 2.06 9.84
CA ASP A 39 20.19 1.80 8.52
C ASP A 39 20.98 2.47 7.41
N ARG A 40 21.38 3.73 7.57
CA ARG A 40 22.31 4.38 6.64
C ARG A 40 23.61 3.62 6.46
N MET A 41 24.14 3.03 7.56
CA MET A 41 25.33 2.19 7.48
C MET A 41 25.07 0.84 6.81
N ARG A 42 23.86 0.28 6.94
CA ARG A 42 23.46 -0.98 6.29
C ARG A 42 23.17 -0.78 4.81
N THR A 43 22.43 0.24 4.44
CA THR A 43 22.13 0.58 3.04
C THR A 43 23.40 0.97 2.28
N ALA A 44 24.35 1.64 2.91
CA ALA A 44 25.67 1.92 2.33
C ALA A 44 26.53 0.64 2.11
N ARG A 45 26.22 -0.47 2.78
CA ARG A 45 26.90 -1.76 2.62
C ARG A 45 26.20 -2.72 1.67
N ILE A 46 24.96 -2.41 1.25
CA ILE A 46 24.32 -3.15 0.17
C ILE A 46 25.10 -2.75 -1.09
N PRO A 47 25.77 -3.68 -1.79
CA PRO A 47 26.43 -3.34 -3.01
C PRO A 47 25.42 -2.67 -3.93
N GLY A 48 25.65 -1.41 -4.31
CA GLY A 48 24.88 -0.68 -5.30
C GLY A 48 25.12 -1.27 -6.69
N GLY A 49 24.96 -2.57 -6.80
CA GLY A 49 24.96 -3.29 -8.05
C GLY A 49 23.55 -3.33 -8.56
N VAL A 50 23.39 -3.00 -9.81
CA VAL A 50 22.20 -3.24 -10.64
C VAL A 50 21.97 -4.76 -10.73
N HIS A 51 21.61 -5.37 -9.62
CA HIS A 51 21.07 -6.72 -9.62
C HIS A 51 19.57 -6.53 -9.77
N GLY A 52 19.10 -6.64 -11.03
CA GLY A 52 17.67 -6.67 -11.30
C GLY A 52 16.99 -7.71 -10.43
N PHE A 53 15.75 -7.48 -10.06
CA PHE A 53 14.91 -8.46 -9.42
C PHE A 53 14.30 -9.40 -10.46
N PRO A 54 13.92 -10.65 -10.08
CA PRO A 54 13.28 -11.56 -11.01
C PRO A 54 11.93 -10.99 -11.44
N THR A 55 11.71 -10.93 -12.74
CA THR A 55 10.45 -10.49 -13.36
C THR A 55 9.84 -11.63 -14.15
N LEU A 56 8.53 -11.58 -14.30
CA LEU A 56 7.80 -12.41 -15.25
C LEU A 56 7.20 -11.50 -16.31
N PRO A 57 7.18 -11.91 -17.58
CA PRO A 57 6.55 -11.12 -18.63
C PRO A 57 5.07 -10.88 -18.33
N PRO A 58 4.49 -9.76 -18.76
CA PRO A 58 3.06 -9.52 -18.63
C PRO A 58 2.25 -10.69 -19.23
N ALA A 59 1.21 -11.11 -18.53
CA ALA A 59 0.38 -12.24 -18.99
C ALA A 59 -1.09 -11.94 -18.79
N ASP A 60 -1.90 -12.28 -19.79
CA ASP A 60 -3.34 -12.15 -19.78
C ASP A 60 -4.00 -13.38 -19.19
N THR A 61 -5.04 -13.15 -18.39
CA THR A 61 -5.89 -14.20 -17.82
C THR A 61 -7.35 -13.83 -18.06
N GLN A 62 -8.10 -14.70 -18.71
CA GLN A 62 -9.53 -14.53 -18.90
C GLN A 62 -10.28 -14.91 -17.63
N ILE A 63 -11.20 -14.03 -17.18
CA ILE A 63 -12.02 -14.20 -15.97
C ILE A 63 -13.45 -13.76 -16.31
N GLY A 64 -14.31 -14.70 -16.68
CA GLY A 64 -15.65 -14.33 -17.18
C GLY A 64 -15.58 -13.34 -18.33
N GLY A 65 -16.29 -12.22 -18.22
CA GLY A 65 -16.29 -11.11 -19.18
C GLY A 65 -15.10 -10.15 -19.07
N THR A 66 -14.15 -10.43 -18.17
CA THR A 66 -12.98 -9.57 -17.89
C THR A 66 -11.69 -10.24 -18.31
N VAL A 67 -10.73 -9.48 -18.86
CA VAL A 67 -9.35 -9.92 -19.04
C VAL A 67 -8.48 -9.18 -18.04
N ALA A 68 -7.68 -9.91 -17.26
CA ALA A 68 -6.72 -9.36 -16.31
C ALA A 68 -5.28 -9.61 -16.80
N ARG A 69 -4.50 -8.55 -17.04
CA ARG A 69 -3.06 -8.61 -17.36
C ARG A 69 -2.25 -8.22 -16.15
N THR A 70 -1.39 -9.12 -15.68
CA THR A 70 -0.52 -8.91 -14.51
C THR A 70 0.86 -8.40 -14.91
N TYR A 71 1.40 -7.45 -14.13
CA TYR A 71 2.74 -6.88 -14.29
C TYR A 71 3.56 -7.09 -13.02
N THR A 72 4.84 -7.39 -13.19
CA THR A 72 5.83 -7.56 -12.11
C THR A 72 6.98 -6.56 -12.20
N GLU A 73 6.99 -5.71 -13.23
CA GLU A 73 7.93 -4.61 -13.42
C GLU A 73 7.22 -3.34 -13.90
N GLY A 74 7.79 -2.18 -13.56
CA GLY A 74 7.14 -0.90 -13.84
C GLY A 74 7.30 -0.43 -15.29
N THR A 75 8.36 -0.84 -16.01
CA THR A 75 8.63 -0.37 -17.37
C THR A 75 7.57 -0.84 -18.37
N SER A 76 7.22 -2.12 -18.36
CA SER A 76 6.15 -2.67 -19.19
C SER A 76 4.77 -2.14 -18.79
N LEU A 77 4.51 -2.00 -17.48
CA LEU A 77 3.28 -1.39 -16.99
C LEU A 77 3.12 0.05 -17.51
N TYR A 78 4.16 0.89 -17.37
CA TYR A 78 4.07 2.28 -17.79
C TYR A 78 3.96 2.45 -19.30
N ALA A 79 4.54 1.52 -20.08
CA ALA A 79 4.33 1.50 -21.53
C ALA A 79 2.85 1.30 -21.88
N ASP A 80 2.20 0.28 -21.30
CA ASP A 80 0.78 -0.02 -21.52
C ASP A 80 -0.14 1.10 -20.97
N MET A 81 0.20 1.71 -19.82
CA MET A 81 -0.56 2.85 -19.27
C MET A 81 -0.48 4.08 -20.17
N LEU A 82 0.71 4.40 -20.70
CA LEU A 82 0.90 5.53 -21.62
C LEU A 82 0.21 5.27 -22.95
N GLU A 83 0.30 4.07 -23.50
CA GLU A 83 -0.44 3.67 -24.71
C GLU A 83 -1.95 3.87 -24.53
N ALA A 84 -2.51 3.45 -23.39
CA ALA A 84 -3.91 3.67 -23.10
C ALA A 84 -4.28 5.16 -23.02
N ILE A 85 -3.45 5.99 -22.36
CA ILE A 85 -3.65 7.45 -22.28
C ILE A 85 -3.57 8.09 -23.67
N GLU A 86 -2.60 7.68 -24.49
CA GLU A 86 -2.42 8.18 -25.84
C GLU A 86 -3.57 7.80 -26.78
N GLY A 87 -4.16 6.60 -26.57
CA GLY A 87 -5.32 6.10 -27.31
C GLY A 87 -6.67 6.61 -26.84
N ALA A 88 -6.73 7.32 -25.71
CA ALA A 88 -7.98 7.79 -25.11
C ALA A 88 -8.78 8.69 -26.06
N THR A 89 -10.11 8.52 -26.08
CA THR A 89 -11.05 9.24 -26.95
C THR A 89 -12.13 10.01 -26.19
N HIS A 90 -12.47 9.61 -24.99
CA HIS A 90 -13.57 10.19 -24.21
C HIS A 90 -13.11 10.77 -22.87
N HIS A 91 -12.59 9.93 -21.96
CA HIS A 91 -12.18 10.39 -20.65
C HIS A 91 -11.03 9.57 -20.05
N ILE A 92 -10.27 10.21 -19.17
CA ILE A 92 -9.19 9.61 -18.39
C ILE A 92 -9.39 9.98 -16.92
N TYR A 93 -9.47 8.97 -16.06
CA TYR A 93 -9.41 9.10 -14.59
C TYR A 93 -8.05 8.60 -14.10
N PHE A 94 -7.27 9.51 -13.57
CA PHE A 94 -5.92 9.23 -13.10
C PHE A 94 -5.76 9.59 -11.62
N GLU A 95 -5.38 8.65 -10.80
CA GLU A 95 -5.20 8.81 -9.37
C GLU A 95 -3.92 8.11 -8.92
N THR A 96 -3.09 8.81 -8.14
CA THR A 96 -1.84 8.24 -7.65
C THR A 96 -1.41 8.83 -6.31
N PHE A 97 -0.79 8.02 -5.46
CA PHE A 97 -0.25 8.49 -4.18
C PHE A 97 1.06 9.27 -4.37
N ILE A 98 2.07 8.65 -5.02
CA ILE A 98 3.34 9.31 -5.32
C ILE A 98 3.46 9.52 -6.83
N TRP A 99 3.65 10.78 -7.20
CA TRP A 99 3.96 11.17 -8.57
C TRP A 99 5.26 11.96 -8.55
N ARG A 100 6.36 11.36 -9.01
CA ARG A 100 7.66 12.02 -8.98
C ARG A 100 7.83 13.02 -10.11
N SER A 101 8.69 14.02 -9.88
CA SER A 101 9.02 15.04 -10.90
C SER A 101 10.17 14.62 -11.84
N ASP A 102 10.44 13.32 -11.94
CA ASP A 102 11.48 12.72 -12.77
C ASP A 102 11.00 12.46 -14.22
N ARG A 103 11.81 11.74 -15.00
CA ARG A 103 11.54 11.47 -16.41
C ARG A 103 10.21 10.76 -16.65
N TRP A 104 9.90 9.71 -15.88
CA TRP A 104 8.63 9.01 -16.01
C TRP A 104 7.46 9.89 -15.60
N GLY A 105 7.59 10.60 -14.48
CA GLY A 105 6.55 11.55 -14.07
C GLY A 105 6.26 12.62 -15.12
N GLN A 106 7.29 13.16 -15.78
CA GLN A 106 7.11 14.12 -16.88
C GLN A 106 6.40 13.50 -18.09
N ARG A 107 6.72 12.26 -18.46
CA ARG A 107 6.04 11.56 -19.57
C ARG A 107 4.55 11.42 -19.30
N PHE A 108 4.16 10.93 -18.11
CA PHE A 108 2.74 10.84 -17.73
C PHE A 108 2.06 12.21 -17.74
N LYS A 109 2.70 13.24 -17.17
CA LYS A 109 2.15 14.60 -17.17
C LYS A 109 1.92 15.12 -18.59
N THR A 110 2.89 14.93 -19.48
CA THR A 110 2.79 15.35 -20.89
C THR A 110 1.66 14.59 -21.59
N ALA A 111 1.59 13.27 -21.44
CA ALA A 111 0.54 12.45 -22.07
C ALA A 111 -0.88 12.88 -21.65
N LEU A 112 -1.09 13.16 -20.34
CA LEU A 112 -2.37 13.65 -19.84
C LEU A 112 -2.73 15.04 -20.37
N ILE A 113 -1.77 15.96 -20.45
CA ILE A 113 -1.97 17.29 -21.04
C ILE A 113 -2.30 17.18 -22.54
N ASP A 114 -1.60 16.32 -23.26
CA ASP A 114 -1.82 16.13 -24.69
C ASP A 114 -3.16 15.44 -24.97
N ALA A 115 -3.60 14.53 -24.11
CA ALA A 115 -4.97 13.97 -24.16
C ALA A 115 -6.03 15.09 -24.01
N ALA A 116 -5.87 15.99 -23.02
CA ALA A 116 -6.79 17.12 -22.85
C ALA A 116 -6.77 18.08 -24.06
N LYS A 117 -5.62 18.31 -24.69
CA LYS A 117 -5.55 19.10 -25.95
C LYS A 117 -6.30 18.43 -27.12
N ARG A 118 -6.40 17.11 -27.13
CA ARG A 118 -7.22 16.37 -28.10
C ARG A 118 -8.72 16.45 -27.84
N GLY A 119 -9.13 17.00 -26.68
CA GLY A 119 -10.53 17.11 -26.27
C GLY A 119 -10.99 15.99 -25.35
N VAL A 120 -10.09 15.14 -24.87
CA VAL A 120 -10.38 14.09 -23.88
C VAL A 120 -10.58 14.72 -22.50
N GLU A 121 -11.62 14.35 -21.79
CA GLU A 121 -11.88 14.81 -20.41
C GLU A 121 -10.91 14.14 -19.43
N VAL A 122 -9.96 14.87 -18.89
CA VAL A 122 -8.91 14.36 -18.01
C VAL A 122 -9.14 14.81 -16.58
N PHE A 123 -9.32 13.85 -15.68
CA PHE A 123 -9.47 14.07 -14.24
C PHE A 123 -8.30 13.47 -13.50
N CYS A 124 -7.53 14.30 -12.81
CA CYS A 124 -6.26 13.94 -12.21
C CYS A 124 -6.27 14.23 -10.72
N VAL A 125 -5.97 13.22 -9.89
CA VAL A 125 -5.82 13.35 -8.44
C VAL A 125 -4.45 12.81 -8.01
N TRP A 126 -3.77 13.54 -7.12
CA TRP A 126 -2.60 13.01 -6.44
C TRP A 126 -2.58 13.41 -4.97
N ASP A 127 -2.00 12.55 -4.13
CA ASP A 127 -1.91 12.82 -2.70
C ASP A 127 -0.82 13.85 -2.39
N GLY A 128 -1.15 14.79 -1.50
CA GLY A 128 -0.23 15.86 -1.13
C GLY A 128 0.91 15.42 -0.23
N PHE A 129 0.72 14.35 0.57
CA PHE A 129 1.77 13.81 1.42
C PHE A 129 2.79 13.00 0.61
N GLY A 130 2.29 12.20 -0.33
CA GLY A 130 3.14 11.37 -1.20
C GLY A 130 4.11 12.18 -2.08
N VAL A 131 3.83 13.49 -2.27
CA VAL A 131 4.65 14.37 -3.13
C VAL A 131 5.43 15.44 -2.37
N LEU A 132 5.51 15.37 -1.04
CA LEU A 132 6.17 16.40 -0.21
C LEU A 132 7.64 16.66 -0.59
N ASN A 133 8.35 15.62 -1.03
CA ASN A 133 9.77 15.67 -1.35
C ASN A 133 10.04 15.95 -2.84
N GLN A 134 9.01 16.36 -3.62
CA GLN A 134 9.11 16.61 -5.05
C GLN A 134 9.17 18.10 -5.35
N ASP A 135 9.64 18.50 -6.55
CA ASP A 135 9.63 19.89 -7.00
C ASP A 135 8.18 20.40 -7.12
N PRO A 136 7.78 21.41 -6.34
CA PRO A 136 6.41 21.96 -6.41
C PRO A 136 6.05 22.55 -7.78
N ARG A 137 7.05 22.94 -8.59
CA ARG A 137 6.82 23.50 -9.93
C ARG A 137 6.28 22.43 -10.89
N PHE A 138 6.64 21.18 -10.66
CA PHE A 138 6.14 20.05 -11.44
C PHE A 138 4.61 19.95 -11.39
N TYR A 139 3.98 20.25 -10.24
CA TYR A 139 2.52 20.15 -10.06
C TYR A 139 1.74 21.37 -10.53
N LYS A 140 2.39 22.30 -11.22
CA LYS A 140 1.70 23.38 -11.93
C LYS A 140 1.25 22.85 -13.28
N PHE A 141 -0.04 22.80 -13.48
CA PHE A 141 -0.66 22.43 -14.77
C PHE A 141 -1.16 23.68 -15.50
N PRO A 142 -1.21 23.65 -16.83
CA PRO A 142 -1.86 24.72 -17.58
C PRO A 142 -3.36 24.74 -17.28
N VAL A 143 -3.94 25.93 -17.21
CA VAL A 143 -5.39 26.10 -17.16
C VAL A 143 -5.92 25.94 -18.58
N MET A 144 -6.68 24.90 -18.83
CA MET A 144 -7.22 24.61 -20.16
C MET A 144 -8.52 23.82 -20.03
N PRO A 145 -9.39 23.85 -21.05
CA PRO A 145 -10.54 22.96 -21.12
C PRO A 145 -10.13 21.49 -21.01
N HIS A 146 -11.05 20.65 -20.53
CA HIS A 146 -10.88 19.20 -20.44
C HIS A 146 -9.76 18.70 -19.52
N LEU A 147 -9.09 19.59 -18.75
CA LEU A 147 -8.07 19.19 -17.77
C LEU A 147 -8.44 19.62 -16.36
N HIS A 148 -8.84 18.69 -15.53
CA HIS A 148 -9.31 18.87 -14.17
C HIS A 148 -8.33 18.23 -13.20
N VAL A 149 -7.56 19.03 -12.46
CA VAL A 149 -6.49 18.55 -11.59
C VAL A 149 -6.78 18.87 -10.14
N ARG A 150 -6.47 17.94 -9.25
CA ARG A 150 -6.66 18.10 -7.82
C ARG A 150 -5.49 17.51 -7.04
N LYS A 151 -4.91 18.32 -6.17
CA LYS A 151 -4.05 17.85 -5.10
C LYS A 151 -4.91 17.48 -3.89
N PHE A 152 -4.89 16.23 -3.44
CA PHE A 152 -5.48 15.84 -2.17
C PHE A 152 -4.67 16.43 -1.01
N PRO A 153 -5.29 16.97 0.05
CA PRO A 153 -4.56 17.75 1.06
C PRO A 153 -3.53 16.92 1.83
N THR A 154 -2.31 17.42 1.97
CA THR A 154 -1.21 16.83 2.73
C THR A 154 -1.57 16.64 4.22
N LEU A 155 -2.14 17.67 4.82
CA LEU A 155 -2.62 17.66 6.20
C LEU A 155 -4.11 17.91 6.18
N ARG A 156 -4.87 16.91 6.58
CA ARG A 156 -6.32 17.04 6.65
C ARG A 156 -6.73 17.68 7.98
N SER A 157 -7.82 18.41 7.94
CA SER A 157 -8.37 19.09 9.13
C SER A 157 -8.64 18.13 10.30
N GLY A 158 -8.80 16.85 10.04
CA GLY A 158 -9.00 15.81 11.04
C GLY A 158 -7.87 15.69 12.05
N PHE A 159 -6.64 15.95 11.67
CA PHE A 159 -5.49 15.98 12.58
C PHE A 159 -5.63 17.07 13.66
N PHE A 160 -6.17 18.22 13.28
CA PHE A 160 -6.36 19.35 14.20
C PHE A 160 -7.66 19.27 15.01
N THR A 161 -8.66 18.55 14.49
CA THR A 161 -9.97 18.42 15.11
C THR A 161 -10.21 17.07 15.77
N LEU A 162 -9.20 16.18 15.78
CA LEU A 162 -9.28 14.77 16.21
C LEU A 162 -10.42 13.99 15.53
N ASN A 163 -10.80 14.40 14.33
CA ASN A 163 -11.84 13.74 13.55
C ASN A 163 -11.23 12.69 12.64
N ILE A 164 -11.28 11.42 13.06
CA ILE A 164 -10.71 10.27 12.34
C ILE A 164 -11.25 10.09 10.92
N ARG A 165 -12.48 10.56 10.62
CA ARG A 165 -13.04 10.54 9.25
C ARG A 165 -12.30 11.46 8.28
N ARG A 166 -11.45 12.34 8.79
CA ARG A 166 -10.73 13.37 8.02
C ARG A 166 -9.22 13.28 8.18
N THR A 167 -8.67 12.10 8.51
CA THR A 167 -7.22 11.90 8.67
C THR A 167 -6.60 11.09 7.55
N GLY A 168 -7.34 10.20 6.88
CA GLY A 168 -6.82 9.28 5.89
C GLY A 168 -6.20 9.97 4.67
N GLN A 169 -5.10 9.39 4.17
CA GLN A 169 -4.43 9.78 2.93
C GLN A 169 -5.04 9.02 1.76
N ASP A 170 -4.88 9.55 0.55
CA ASP A 170 -5.28 8.87 -0.66
C ASP A 170 -4.14 7.99 -1.17
N HIS A 171 -4.15 6.73 -0.74
CA HIS A 171 -3.11 5.76 -1.11
C HIS A 171 -3.49 4.92 -2.33
N ARG A 172 -4.57 5.27 -3.03
CA ARG A 172 -5.02 4.56 -4.23
C ARG A 172 -4.14 4.90 -5.44
N LYS A 173 -4.10 3.99 -6.38
CA LYS A 173 -3.38 4.13 -7.65
C LYS A 173 -4.25 3.51 -8.72
N ILE A 174 -5.00 4.38 -9.40
CA ILE A 174 -6.02 4.01 -10.39
C ILE A 174 -5.74 4.78 -11.69
N LEU A 175 -5.81 4.10 -12.81
CA LEU A 175 -5.99 4.71 -14.12
C LEU A 175 -7.18 4.02 -14.79
N VAL A 176 -8.16 4.80 -15.21
CA VAL A 176 -9.26 4.32 -16.07
C VAL A 176 -9.28 5.15 -17.33
N VAL A 177 -9.39 4.50 -18.48
CA VAL A 177 -9.47 5.12 -19.78
C VAL A 177 -10.75 4.66 -20.48
N ASP A 178 -11.58 5.62 -20.84
CA ASP A 178 -12.84 5.47 -21.61
C ASP A 178 -13.84 4.48 -21.02
N GLY A 179 -13.67 4.08 -19.72
CA GLY A 179 -14.46 3.01 -19.11
C GLY A 179 -14.19 1.62 -19.69
N GLU A 180 -13.17 1.46 -20.52
CA GLU A 180 -12.82 0.22 -21.23
C GLU A 180 -11.57 -0.45 -20.69
N VAL A 181 -10.63 0.34 -20.16
CA VAL A 181 -9.37 -0.14 -19.59
C VAL A 181 -9.16 0.45 -18.22
N GLY A 182 -8.88 -0.41 -17.24
CA GLY A 182 -8.56 -0.01 -15.87
C GLY A 182 -7.23 -0.58 -15.41
N PHE A 183 -6.45 0.19 -14.62
CA PHE A 183 -5.20 -0.24 -14.00
C PHE A 183 -5.26 0.01 -12.50
N VAL A 184 -4.79 -0.95 -11.70
CA VAL A 184 -4.70 -0.82 -10.24
C VAL A 184 -3.60 -1.72 -9.68
N GLY A 185 -2.95 -1.28 -8.59
CA GLY A 185 -1.93 -2.06 -7.89
C GLY A 185 -0.99 -1.22 -7.06
N GLY A 186 0.19 -1.72 -6.76
CA GLY A 186 1.12 -1.07 -5.84
C GLY A 186 1.99 0.00 -6.48
N TYR A 187 2.23 -0.01 -7.81
CA TYR A 187 3.13 0.93 -8.48
C TYR A 187 2.66 2.38 -8.36
N ASN A 188 3.56 3.25 -7.87
CA ASN A 188 3.48 4.70 -7.98
C ASN A 188 4.09 5.16 -9.31
N ILE A 189 4.14 6.47 -9.61
CA ILE A 189 4.72 7.01 -10.85
C ILE A 189 6.08 7.65 -10.58
N GLY A 190 7.14 7.12 -11.20
CA GLY A 190 8.49 7.64 -11.10
C GLY A 190 9.59 6.63 -11.45
N ASP A 191 10.81 7.12 -11.70
CA ASP A 191 11.95 6.31 -12.13
C ASP A 191 12.30 5.16 -11.15
N PRO A 192 12.34 5.34 -9.81
CA PRO A 192 12.65 4.25 -8.91
C PRO A 192 11.60 3.13 -8.94
N PHE A 193 10.32 3.49 -9.08
CA PHE A 193 9.25 2.51 -9.14
C PHE A 193 9.29 1.71 -10.44
N ALA A 194 9.68 2.36 -11.56
CA ALA A 194 9.80 1.69 -12.85
C ALA A 194 10.94 0.67 -12.88
N ASN A 195 12.09 0.96 -12.22
CA ASN A 195 13.34 0.29 -12.48
C ASN A 195 13.95 -0.44 -11.27
N GLU A 196 13.63 0.00 -10.04
CA GLU A 196 14.33 -0.47 -8.84
C GLU A 196 13.42 -1.26 -7.88
N TRP A 197 12.10 -1.04 -7.97
CA TRP A 197 11.13 -1.64 -7.06
C TRP A 197 10.41 -2.81 -7.71
N ARG A 198 10.33 -3.92 -6.99
CA ARG A 198 9.49 -5.05 -7.37
C ARG A 198 8.08 -4.81 -6.83
N ASP A 199 7.11 -4.61 -7.71
CA ASP A 199 5.71 -4.44 -7.32
C ASP A 199 4.78 -5.28 -8.22
N THR A 200 3.50 -5.33 -7.90
CA THR A 200 2.48 -5.99 -8.71
C THR A 200 1.37 -5.01 -9.06
N HIS A 201 1.00 -5.01 -10.33
CA HIS A 201 -0.11 -4.22 -10.85
C HIS A 201 -0.94 -5.09 -11.79
N VAL A 202 -2.19 -4.74 -11.97
CA VAL A 202 -3.07 -5.40 -12.91
C VAL A 202 -3.76 -4.38 -13.81
N ARG A 203 -3.80 -4.68 -15.11
CA ARG A 203 -4.69 -4.05 -16.09
C ARG A 203 -5.89 -4.94 -16.24
N ILE A 204 -7.07 -4.37 -16.21
CA ILE A 204 -8.34 -5.06 -16.51
C ILE A 204 -9.01 -4.43 -17.72
N THR A 205 -9.68 -5.23 -18.52
CA THR A 205 -10.57 -4.81 -19.60
C THR A 205 -11.88 -5.60 -19.50
N GLY A 206 -12.98 -5.05 -20.02
CA GLY A 206 -14.29 -5.67 -19.96
C GLY A 206 -15.11 -5.22 -18.73
N GLU A 207 -16.03 -6.06 -18.29
CA GLU A 207 -17.10 -5.70 -17.35
C GLU A 207 -16.61 -5.13 -16.00
N ALA A 208 -15.49 -5.62 -15.47
CA ALA A 208 -15.00 -5.21 -14.16
C ALA A 208 -14.30 -3.82 -14.16
N VAL A 209 -14.07 -3.19 -15.31
CA VAL A 209 -13.50 -1.82 -15.37
C VAL A 209 -14.40 -0.83 -14.62
N TRP A 210 -15.71 -1.01 -14.69
CA TRP A 210 -16.68 -0.20 -13.96
C TRP A 210 -16.39 -0.13 -12.46
N GLU A 211 -15.89 -1.18 -11.85
CA GLU A 211 -15.54 -1.23 -10.43
C GLU A 211 -14.51 -0.12 -10.06
N LEU A 212 -13.48 0.05 -10.89
CA LEU A 212 -12.47 1.09 -10.68
C LEU A 212 -12.99 2.48 -11.06
N GLU A 213 -13.75 2.56 -12.15
CA GLU A 213 -14.37 3.80 -12.62
C GLU A 213 -15.29 4.39 -11.56
N ASN A 214 -16.21 3.58 -11.03
CA ASN A 214 -17.13 4.00 -9.98
C ASN A 214 -16.40 4.46 -8.72
N GLY A 215 -15.38 3.73 -8.29
CA GLY A 215 -14.58 4.10 -7.13
C GLY A 215 -13.83 5.44 -7.29
N PHE A 216 -13.39 5.77 -8.52
CA PHE A 216 -12.82 7.08 -8.81
C PHE A 216 -13.90 8.17 -8.81
N VAL A 217 -15.04 7.95 -9.48
CA VAL A 217 -16.15 8.89 -9.58
C VAL A 217 -16.68 9.28 -8.19
N ASP A 218 -16.92 8.31 -7.31
CA ASP A 218 -17.34 8.55 -5.93
C ASP A 218 -16.35 9.43 -5.17
N PHE A 219 -15.06 9.12 -5.28
CA PHE A 219 -14.02 9.90 -4.61
C PHE A 219 -13.90 11.31 -5.18
N TRP A 220 -13.89 11.45 -6.51
CA TRP A 220 -13.84 12.74 -7.17
C TRP A 220 -15.02 13.61 -6.73
N ASN A 221 -16.25 13.11 -6.84
CA ASN A 221 -17.47 13.85 -6.51
C ASN A 221 -17.52 14.26 -5.03
N HIS A 222 -17.02 13.40 -4.14
CA HIS A 222 -16.94 13.73 -2.71
C HIS A 222 -15.91 14.82 -2.40
N PHE A 223 -14.79 14.85 -3.11
CA PHE A 223 -13.66 15.72 -2.77
C PHE A 223 -13.39 16.83 -3.80
N ARG A 224 -14.05 16.86 -4.95
CA ARG A 224 -13.81 17.86 -5.99
C ARG A 224 -13.98 19.30 -5.47
N PRO A 225 -13.19 20.27 -5.98
CA PRO A 225 -13.50 21.68 -5.81
C PRO A 225 -14.84 22.00 -6.49
N LYS A 226 -15.58 22.94 -5.96
CA LYS A 226 -16.85 23.40 -6.57
C LYS A 226 -16.67 23.96 -8.00
N THR A 227 -15.46 24.34 -8.35
CA THR A 227 -15.09 24.83 -9.69
C THR A 227 -14.85 23.72 -10.71
N CYS A 228 -14.72 22.47 -10.26
CA CYS A 228 -14.57 21.32 -11.13
C CYS A 228 -15.91 20.63 -11.38
N PRO A 229 -16.12 20.05 -12.57
CA PRO A 229 -17.37 19.38 -12.89
C PRO A 229 -17.62 18.16 -11.99
N GLU A 230 -18.86 17.83 -11.79
CA GLU A 230 -19.31 16.60 -11.19
C GLU A 230 -19.31 15.51 -12.25
N LEU A 231 -18.83 14.34 -11.88
CA LEU A 231 -18.85 13.17 -12.76
C LEU A 231 -20.20 12.46 -12.65
N PRO A 232 -20.78 12.03 -13.77
CA PRO A 232 -22.03 11.29 -13.74
C PRO A 232 -21.84 9.90 -13.13
N ASP A 233 -22.75 9.49 -12.26
CA ASP A 233 -22.89 8.10 -11.86
C ASP A 233 -23.56 7.34 -13.02
N GLN A 234 -22.84 6.40 -13.61
CA GLN A 234 -23.32 5.65 -14.77
C GLN A 234 -23.99 4.32 -14.40
N GLY A 235 -23.94 3.91 -13.12
CA GLY A 235 -24.39 2.61 -12.69
C GLY A 235 -23.60 1.45 -13.32
N ALA A 236 -23.73 0.25 -12.78
CA ALA A 236 -23.09 -0.94 -13.32
C ALA A 236 -23.76 -1.41 -14.63
N ARG A 237 -22.96 -1.63 -15.67
CA ARG A 237 -23.44 -2.22 -16.94
C ARG A 237 -23.66 -3.73 -16.84
N ALA A 238 -22.90 -4.40 -15.95
CA ALA A 238 -22.97 -5.82 -15.70
C ALA A 238 -22.59 -6.13 -14.25
N TRP A 239 -22.96 -7.30 -13.77
CA TRP A 239 -22.54 -7.83 -12.47
C TRP A 239 -21.47 -8.88 -12.69
N SER A 240 -20.24 -8.59 -12.26
CA SER A 240 -19.20 -9.60 -12.20
C SER A 240 -19.20 -10.24 -10.82
N ALA A 241 -19.42 -11.55 -10.75
CA ALA A 241 -19.26 -12.30 -9.52
C ALA A 241 -17.80 -12.69 -9.28
N ASP A 242 -16.96 -12.69 -10.34
CA ASP A 242 -15.60 -13.20 -10.33
C ASP A 242 -14.56 -12.11 -10.05
N VAL A 243 -14.89 -10.83 -10.34
CA VAL A 243 -14.00 -9.68 -10.12
C VAL A 243 -14.79 -8.57 -9.46
N THR A 244 -14.37 -8.14 -8.28
CA THR A 244 -14.98 -7.01 -7.56
C THR A 244 -13.93 -6.16 -6.89
N ALA A 245 -14.19 -4.85 -6.73
CA ALA A 245 -13.34 -3.94 -6.00
C ALA A 245 -13.81 -3.74 -4.56
N GLN A 246 -12.85 -3.68 -3.65
CA GLN A 246 -13.07 -3.28 -2.27
C GLN A 246 -12.37 -1.94 -2.02
N PHE A 247 -13.12 -0.95 -1.53
CA PHE A 247 -12.60 0.39 -1.23
C PHE A 247 -12.67 0.69 0.25
N ASN A 248 -11.56 1.08 0.85
CA ASN A 248 -11.59 1.70 2.16
C ASN A 248 -12.01 3.17 2.01
N LEU A 249 -13.04 3.55 2.74
CA LEU A 249 -13.66 4.88 2.70
C LEU A 249 -13.67 5.48 4.12
N PRO A 250 -12.54 6.03 4.60
CA PRO A 250 -12.41 6.56 5.97
C PRO A 250 -13.45 7.60 6.34
N HIS A 251 -13.91 8.42 5.39
CA HIS A 251 -14.93 9.43 5.65
C HIS A 251 -16.30 8.85 6.02
N TYR A 252 -16.57 7.58 5.65
CA TYR A 252 -17.72 6.80 6.07
C TYR A 252 -17.39 5.80 7.19
N LEU A 253 -16.13 5.69 7.62
CA LEU A 253 -15.63 4.65 8.55
C LEU A 253 -15.86 3.23 7.99
N LEU A 254 -15.78 3.06 6.68
CA LEU A 254 -15.92 1.78 6.00
C LEU A 254 -14.54 1.26 5.61
N TYR A 255 -14.23 0.04 6.04
CA TYR A 255 -12.95 -0.62 5.82
C TYR A 255 -13.13 -2.08 5.39
N PRO A 256 -13.77 -2.33 4.24
CA PRO A 256 -14.10 -3.69 3.79
C PRO A 256 -12.87 -4.51 3.42
N ILE A 257 -11.75 -3.88 2.99
CA ILE A 257 -10.51 -4.57 2.63
C ILE A 257 -10.03 -5.46 3.77
N ARG A 258 -10.04 -4.94 5.01
CA ARG A 258 -9.64 -5.72 6.18
C ARG A 258 -10.50 -6.97 6.37
N GLY A 259 -11.82 -6.83 6.25
CA GLY A 259 -12.76 -7.95 6.34
C GLY A 259 -12.53 -8.98 5.24
N MET A 260 -12.27 -8.53 4.01
CA MET A 260 -11.92 -9.38 2.87
C MET A 260 -10.67 -10.23 3.13
N TYR A 261 -9.61 -9.66 3.70
CA TYR A 261 -8.41 -10.41 4.06
C TYR A 261 -8.69 -11.47 5.12
N ILE A 262 -9.39 -11.10 6.20
CA ILE A 262 -9.76 -12.02 7.29
C ILE A 262 -10.63 -13.17 6.75
N ASP A 263 -11.69 -12.87 6.01
CA ASP A 263 -12.60 -13.87 5.46
C ASP A 263 -11.86 -14.87 4.56
N ALA A 264 -10.95 -14.38 3.69
CA ALA A 264 -10.16 -15.26 2.82
C ALA A 264 -9.20 -16.16 3.62
N ILE A 265 -8.53 -15.64 4.66
CA ILE A 265 -7.63 -16.43 5.53
C ILE A 265 -8.41 -17.47 6.35
N GLU A 266 -9.59 -17.11 6.86
CA GLU A 266 -10.42 -18.03 7.66
C GLU A 266 -10.99 -19.19 6.81
N ARG A 267 -11.26 -18.96 5.53
CA ARG A 267 -11.72 -19.97 4.56
C ARG A 267 -10.60 -20.84 4.01
N ALA A 268 -9.34 -20.48 4.23
CA ALA A 268 -8.20 -21.23 3.70
C ALA A 268 -8.16 -22.67 4.25
N THR A 269 -7.90 -23.62 3.37
CA THR A 269 -7.84 -25.07 3.67
C THR A 269 -6.50 -25.71 3.27
N ASP A 270 -5.73 -25.06 2.39
CA ASP A 270 -4.46 -25.59 1.88
C ASP A 270 -3.32 -24.60 2.07
N ARG A 271 -3.42 -23.42 1.47
CA ARG A 271 -2.35 -22.40 1.53
C ARG A 271 -2.83 -20.96 1.45
N VAL A 272 -2.09 -20.09 2.13
CA VAL A 272 -2.20 -18.63 2.06
C VAL A 272 -0.84 -18.06 1.71
N LEU A 273 -0.74 -17.35 0.58
CA LEU A 273 0.48 -16.70 0.09
C LEU A 273 0.27 -15.18 0.08
N ILE A 274 1.06 -14.46 0.87
CA ILE A 274 0.95 -13.01 1.04
C ILE A 274 2.25 -12.35 0.62
N THR A 275 2.16 -11.30 -0.21
CA THR A 275 3.25 -10.36 -0.41
C THR A 275 2.80 -8.97 0.00
N THR A 276 3.52 -8.33 0.91
CA THR A 276 3.20 -6.98 1.39
C THR A 276 4.47 -6.18 1.69
N ALA A 277 4.45 -4.87 1.39
CA ALA A 277 5.58 -3.99 1.66
C ALA A 277 5.77 -3.73 3.17
N TYR A 278 4.68 -3.58 3.90
CA TYR A 278 4.66 -3.38 5.35
C TYR A 278 3.74 -4.42 5.98
N PHE A 279 4.26 -5.11 6.99
CA PHE A 279 3.55 -6.20 7.64
C PHE A 279 3.46 -5.93 9.16
N ILE A 280 2.45 -5.16 9.53
CA ILE A 280 2.12 -4.79 10.92
C ILE A 280 0.66 -5.18 11.16
N PRO A 281 0.35 -6.49 11.21
CA PRO A 281 -1.01 -6.99 11.31
C PRO A 281 -1.66 -6.56 12.62
N ASP A 282 -2.91 -6.12 12.57
CA ASP A 282 -3.67 -5.97 13.80
C ASP A 282 -3.99 -7.34 14.43
N ARG A 283 -4.49 -7.34 15.66
CA ARG A 283 -4.71 -8.57 16.44
C ARG A 283 -5.63 -9.58 15.74
N GLU A 284 -6.61 -9.13 14.96
CA GLU A 284 -7.56 -10.03 14.31
C GLU A 284 -6.94 -10.66 13.06
N VAL A 285 -6.24 -9.88 12.24
CA VAL A 285 -5.48 -10.42 11.09
C VAL A 285 -4.38 -11.37 11.57
N LEU A 286 -3.64 -10.99 12.62
CA LEU A 286 -2.63 -11.86 13.25
C LEU A 286 -3.26 -13.17 13.74
N GLY A 287 -4.38 -13.07 14.46
CA GLY A 287 -5.12 -14.22 14.98
C GLY A 287 -5.64 -15.14 13.88
N SER A 288 -6.14 -14.59 12.77
CA SER A 288 -6.61 -15.38 11.60
C SER A 288 -5.47 -16.15 10.95
N LEU A 289 -4.28 -15.54 10.78
CA LEU A 289 -3.09 -16.21 10.23
C LEU A 289 -2.62 -17.36 11.12
N ILE A 290 -2.55 -17.13 12.44
CA ILE A 290 -2.19 -18.16 13.42
C ILE A 290 -3.23 -19.29 13.44
N ALA A 291 -4.51 -18.96 13.42
CA ALA A 291 -5.58 -19.95 13.37
C ALA A 291 -5.53 -20.79 12.10
N ALA A 292 -5.22 -20.18 10.94
CA ALA A 292 -5.01 -20.89 9.70
C ALA A 292 -3.83 -21.88 9.79
N ALA A 293 -2.67 -21.43 10.31
CA ALA A 293 -1.50 -22.29 10.49
C ALA A 293 -1.78 -23.45 11.46
N ARG A 294 -2.50 -23.20 12.56
CA ARG A 294 -2.92 -24.26 13.51
C ARG A 294 -3.90 -25.28 12.91
N ARG A 295 -4.67 -24.88 11.87
CA ARG A 295 -5.51 -25.82 11.09
C ARG A 295 -4.71 -26.66 10.09
N GLY A 296 -3.40 -26.44 9.96
CA GLY A 296 -2.53 -27.11 9.01
C GLY A 296 -2.43 -26.43 7.65
N VAL A 297 -2.99 -25.21 7.51
CA VAL A 297 -2.84 -24.40 6.30
C VAL A 297 -1.41 -23.88 6.21
N ARG A 298 -0.78 -24.00 5.05
CA ARG A 298 0.54 -23.43 4.80
C ARG A 298 0.44 -21.93 4.60
N VAL A 299 0.84 -21.16 5.60
CA VAL A 299 0.83 -19.68 5.56
C VAL A 299 2.23 -19.15 5.28
N GLN A 300 2.40 -18.44 4.17
CA GLN A 300 3.67 -17.83 3.76
C GLN A 300 3.50 -16.32 3.58
N VAL A 301 4.38 -15.54 4.21
CA VAL A 301 4.39 -14.07 4.11
C VAL A 301 5.74 -13.62 3.57
N LEU A 302 5.72 -12.96 2.41
CA LEU A 302 6.88 -12.35 1.77
C LEU A 302 6.88 -10.86 2.03
N ILE A 303 7.94 -10.36 2.64
CA ILE A 303 8.16 -8.95 2.99
C ILE A 303 9.57 -8.53 2.56
N PRO A 304 9.84 -7.23 2.38
CA PRO A 304 11.21 -6.78 2.13
C PRO A 304 12.12 -7.07 3.34
N GLU A 305 13.35 -7.50 3.11
CA GLU A 305 14.34 -7.62 4.18
C GLU A 305 14.67 -6.24 4.78
N TYR A 306 14.65 -5.22 3.92
CA TYR A 306 14.77 -3.80 4.27
C TYR A 306 13.75 -3.01 3.46
N SER A 307 12.84 -2.33 4.14
CA SER A 307 11.91 -1.43 3.48
C SER A 307 12.46 -0.01 3.39
N ASN A 308 11.76 0.85 2.68
CA ASN A 308 12.06 2.28 2.63
C ASN A 308 11.52 3.05 3.87
N HIS A 309 10.87 2.35 4.82
CA HIS A 309 10.34 2.89 6.08
C HIS A 309 10.90 2.15 7.29
N ILE A 310 12.05 2.58 7.75
CA ILE A 310 12.80 1.94 8.86
C ILE A 310 11.96 1.76 10.11
N LEU A 311 11.14 2.76 10.45
CA LEU A 311 10.30 2.70 11.64
C LEU A 311 9.26 1.56 11.50
N ALA A 312 8.66 1.40 10.32
CA ALA A 312 7.74 0.31 10.04
C ALA A 312 8.43 -1.06 10.20
N ASP A 313 9.65 -1.21 9.68
CA ASP A 313 10.43 -2.44 9.83
C ASP A 313 10.66 -2.81 11.30
N TRP A 314 10.97 -1.83 12.14
CA TRP A 314 11.22 -2.08 13.57
C TRP A 314 9.94 -2.37 14.34
N VAL A 315 8.85 -1.68 14.03
CA VAL A 315 7.54 -1.88 14.67
C VAL A 315 6.91 -3.22 14.26
N ALA A 316 7.20 -3.71 13.04
CA ALA A 316 6.73 -5.01 12.57
C ALA A 316 7.39 -6.20 13.30
N ARG A 317 8.63 -6.04 13.74
CA ARG A 317 9.45 -7.14 14.28
C ARG A 317 8.83 -7.93 15.43
N PRO A 318 8.15 -7.35 16.43
CA PRO A 318 7.53 -8.12 17.53
C PRO A 318 6.57 -9.22 17.05
N TYR A 319 5.85 -9.02 15.94
CA TYR A 319 4.90 -9.98 15.38
C TYR A 319 5.56 -11.24 14.80
N TYR A 320 6.80 -11.12 14.31
CA TYR A 320 7.49 -12.23 13.64
C TYR A 320 7.73 -13.42 14.57
N GLY A 321 8.09 -13.15 15.83
CA GLY A 321 8.35 -14.22 16.80
C GLY A 321 7.12 -15.06 17.12
N GLU A 322 5.95 -14.44 17.21
CA GLU A 322 4.69 -15.14 17.44
C GLU A 322 4.30 -15.99 16.22
N LEU A 323 4.33 -15.41 15.04
CA LEU A 323 4.01 -16.09 13.78
C LEU A 323 4.93 -17.28 13.50
N LEU A 324 6.24 -17.11 13.69
CA LEU A 324 7.22 -18.18 13.46
C LEU A 324 7.02 -19.38 14.41
N ARG A 325 6.67 -19.14 15.69
CA ARG A 325 6.37 -20.22 16.65
C ARG A 325 5.09 -20.98 16.32
N GLU A 326 4.16 -20.32 15.67
CA GLU A 326 2.89 -20.92 15.24
C GLU A 326 2.96 -21.54 13.83
N GLY A 327 4.16 -21.60 13.23
CA GLY A 327 4.39 -22.30 11.97
C GLY A 327 4.15 -21.44 10.71
N VAL A 328 3.89 -20.15 10.85
CA VAL A 328 3.83 -19.25 9.70
C VAL A 328 5.24 -19.02 9.15
N GLU A 329 5.40 -19.18 7.85
CA GLU A 329 6.67 -18.96 7.16
C GLU A 329 6.83 -17.50 6.78
N ILE A 330 7.91 -16.85 7.26
CA ILE A 330 8.26 -15.48 6.90
C ILE A 330 9.46 -15.52 5.95
N TRP A 331 9.30 -14.89 4.79
CA TRP A 331 10.31 -14.79 3.75
C TRP A 331 10.73 -13.34 3.57
N LEU A 332 12.05 -13.10 3.55
CA LEU A 332 12.66 -11.77 3.45
C LEU A 332 13.20 -11.58 2.04
N TYR A 333 12.54 -10.70 1.27
CA TYR A 333 12.94 -10.37 -0.11
C TYR A 333 14.22 -9.54 -0.12
N ARG A 334 15.16 -9.88 -1.00
CA ARG A 334 16.51 -9.30 -1.02
C ARG A 334 16.77 -8.58 -2.34
N HIS A 335 17.75 -7.70 -2.32
CA HIS A 335 18.32 -6.97 -3.48
C HIS A 335 17.43 -5.90 -4.11
N ALA A 336 16.14 -5.86 -3.83
CA ALA A 336 15.22 -4.80 -4.23
C ALA A 336 14.15 -4.58 -3.17
N MET A 337 13.44 -3.45 -3.23
CA MET A 337 12.25 -3.22 -2.43
C MET A 337 11.08 -3.99 -3.07
N VAL A 338 10.59 -5.05 -2.40
CA VAL A 338 9.30 -5.63 -2.78
C VAL A 338 8.18 -4.75 -2.20
N HIS A 339 7.34 -4.22 -3.07
CA HIS A 339 6.29 -3.27 -2.68
C HIS A 339 4.88 -3.74 -3.06
N SER A 340 4.74 -4.99 -3.47
CA SER A 340 3.46 -5.60 -3.84
C SER A 340 2.50 -5.71 -2.65
N LYS A 341 1.21 -5.67 -2.92
CA LYS A 341 0.13 -5.89 -1.96
C LYS A 341 -0.81 -6.90 -2.58
N THR A 342 -0.48 -8.19 -2.36
CA THR A 342 -1.19 -9.31 -2.96
C THR A 342 -1.39 -10.42 -1.95
N MET A 343 -2.50 -11.15 -2.09
CA MET A 343 -2.71 -12.41 -1.38
C MET A 343 -3.37 -13.40 -2.32
N THR A 344 -2.97 -14.66 -2.22
CA THR A 344 -3.60 -15.78 -2.94
C THR A 344 -3.92 -16.89 -1.97
N VAL A 345 -5.12 -17.46 -2.08
CA VAL A 345 -5.63 -18.49 -1.20
C VAL A 345 -6.07 -19.71 -2.01
N ASP A 346 -5.57 -20.88 -1.64
CA ASP A 346 -5.95 -22.22 -2.13
C ASP A 346 -5.97 -22.37 -3.66
N GLY A 347 -5.19 -21.54 -4.40
CA GLY A 347 -5.21 -21.55 -5.86
C GLY A 347 -6.57 -21.22 -6.48
N ARG A 348 -7.42 -20.46 -5.78
CA ARG A 348 -8.79 -20.14 -6.21
C ARG A 348 -9.13 -18.67 -6.13
N TRP A 349 -8.65 -18.01 -5.12
CA TRP A 349 -8.92 -16.60 -4.84
C TRP A 349 -7.61 -15.82 -4.78
N SER A 350 -7.65 -14.58 -5.29
CA SER A 350 -6.51 -13.68 -5.22
C SER A 350 -6.97 -12.24 -5.02
N THR A 351 -6.10 -11.41 -4.44
CA THR A 351 -6.27 -9.96 -4.42
C THR A 351 -5.01 -9.25 -4.88
N ILE A 352 -5.19 -8.18 -5.62
CA ILE A 352 -4.15 -7.24 -6.08
C ILE A 352 -4.65 -5.83 -5.79
N GLY A 353 -3.86 -5.00 -5.10
CA GLY A 353 -4.31 -3.66 -4.78
C GLY A 353 -3.25 -2.76 -4.17
N THR A 354 -3.71 -1.80 -3.39
CA THR A 354 -2.88 -0.75 -2.81
C THR A 354 -2.64 -0.93 -1.30
N ALA A 355 -3.47 -1.73 -0.62
CA ALA A 355 -3.48 -1.86 0.83
C ALA A 355 -2.41 -2.82 1.35
N ASN A 356 -1.49 -2.33 2.17
CA ASN A 356 -0.60 -3.18 2.97
C ASN A 356 -1.35 -3.83 4.13
N ILE A 357 -0.71 -4.82 4.76
CA ILE A 357 -1.19 -5.38 6.03
C ILE A 357 -0.58 -4.55 7.17
N ASP A 358 -0.99 -3.30 7.26
CA ASP A 358 -0.66 -2.38 8.35
C ASP A 358 -1.91 -1.60 8.81
N ARG A 359 -1.80 -0.91 9.93
CA ARG A 359 -2.93 -0.22 10.53
C ARG A 359 -3.46 0.94 9.68
N LEU A 360 -2.56 1.68 9.02
CA LEU A 360 -2.94 2.82 8.18
C LEU A 360 -3.71 2.36 6.94
N SER A 361 -3.22 1.32 6.26
CA SER A 361 -3.90 0.77 5.10
C SER A 361 -5.22 0.09 5.48
N MET A 362 -5.26 -0.64 6.61
CA MET A 362 -6.45 -1.40 7.00
C MET A 362 -7.55 -0.55 7.63
N ARG A 363 -7.23 0.61 8.28
CA ARG A 363 -8.20 1.40 9.06
C ARG A 363 -8.01 2.92 8.98
N GLY A 364 -7.17 3.43 8.09
CA GLY A 364 -6.84 4.86 8.05
C GLY A 364 -6.94 5.50 6.68
N ASN A 365 -6.35 4.89 5.67
CA ASN A 365 -6.22 5.45 4.33
C ASN A 365 -7.37 5.08 3.40
N TYR A 366 -7.52 5.87 2.32
CA TYR A 366 -8.25 5.45 1.13
C TYR A 366 -7.39 4.44 0.39
N GLU A 367 -7.92 3.25 0.19
CA GLU A 367 -7.25 2.13 -0.46
C GLU A 367 -8.21 1.46 -1.45
N VAL A 368 -7.67 0.71 -2.40
CA VAL A 368 -8.43 -0.13 -3.32
C VAL A 368 -7.75 -1.47 -3.50
N CYS A 369 -8.52 -2.55 -3.44
CA CYS A 369 -8.06 -3.89 -3.79
C CYS A 369 -9.09 -4.54 -4.70
N LEU A 370 -8.68 -5.05 -5.85
CA LEU A 370 -9.48 -5.99 -6.63
C LEU A 370 -9.35 -7.38 -6.01
N GLN A 371 -10.47 -8.06 -5.86
CA GLN A 371 -10.50 -9.49 -5.54
C GLN A 371 -10.99 -10.27 -6.76
N PHE A 372 -10.42 -11.45 -6.92
CA PHE A 372 -10.62 -12.32 -8.08
C PHE A 372 -10.94 -13.73 -7.61
N PHE A 373 -12.06 -14.26 -8.06
CA PHE A 373 -12.43 -15.68 -7.91
C PHE A 373 -12.07 -16.43 -9.20
N SER A 374 -10.79 -16.71 -9.40
CA SER A 374 -10.27 -17.30 -10.65
C SER A 374 -9.08 -18.21 -10.39
N ARG A 375 -9.23 -19.50 -10.71
CA ARG A 375 -8.13 -20.48 -10.62
C ARG A 375 -6.97 -20.13 -11.56
N PRO A 376 -7.19 -19.75 -12.83
CA PRO A 376 -6.09 -19.36 -13.71
C PRO A 376 -5.30 -18.15 -13.20
N LEU A 377 -5.98 -17.11 -12.70
CA LEU A 377 -5.29 -15.96 -12.11
C LEU A 377 -4.59 -16.32 -10.81
N ALA A 378 -5.20 -17.13 -9.95
CA ALA A 378 -4.56 -17.59 -8.72
C ALA A 378 -3.28 -18.40 -9.04
N ALA A 379 -3.29 -19.28 -10.04
CA ALA A 379 -2.09 -19.99 -10.50
C ALA A 379 -1.01 -19.01 -10.99
N ARG A 380 -1.38 -17.98 -11.73
CA ARG A 380 -0.45 -16.92 -12.15
C ARG A 380 0.14 -16.16 -10.96
N MET A 381 -0.66 -15.81 -9.96
CA MET A 381 -0.19 -15.14 -8.76
C MET A 381 0.72 -16.03 -7.90
N GLU A 382 0.47 -17.33 -7.86
CA GLU A 382 1.36 -18.30 -7.22
C GLU A 382 2.68 -18.44 -7.97
N GLU A 383 2.68 -18.42 -9.31
CA GLU A 383 3.90 -18.38 -10.13
C GLU A 383 4.72 -17.10 -9.82
N ILE A 384 4.06 -15.94 -9.73
CA ILE A 384 4.70 -14.68 -9.36
C ILE A 384 5.32 -14.80 -7.95
N PHE A 385 4.58 -15.32 -6.98
CA PHE A 385 5.08 -15.52 -5.61
C PHE A 385 6.29 -16.47 -5.58
N ALA A 386 6.23 -17.58 -6.28
CA ALA A 386 7.32 -18.56 -6.39
C ALA A 386 8.57 -17.94 -7.05
N ASN A 387 8.38 -17.12 -8.09
CA ASN A 387 9.46 -16.38 -8.74
C ASN A 387 10.11 -15.38 -7.76
N ASP A 388 9.34 -14.66 -6.96
CA ASP A 388 9.84 -13.73 -5.95
C ASP A 388 10.61 -14.46 -4.83
N LEU A 389 10.22 -15.68 -4.47
CA LEU A 389 10.93 -16.49 -3.49
C LEU A 389 12.35 -16.88 -3.93
N THR A 390 12.66 -16.86 -5.23
CA THR A 390 14.02 -17.19 -5.73
C THR A 390 15.09 -16.23 -5.24
N THR A 391 14.70 -14.99 -4.88
CA THR A 391 15.59 -13.98 -4.31
C THR A 391 15.35 -13.73 -2.82
N ALA A 392 14.41 -14.44 -2.23
CA ALA A 392 14.10 -14.31 -0.82
C ALA A 392 14.85 -15.35 0.03
N ARG A 393 15.03 -15.04 1.30
CA ARG A 393 15.49 -15.99 2.30
C ARG A 393 14.40 -16.23 3.35
N ARG A 394 14.29 -17.45 3.83
CA ARG A 394 13.39 -17.79 4.93
C ARG A 394 13.98 -17.30 6.25
N LEU A 395 13.19 -16.59 7.05
CA LEU A 395 13.52 -16.25 8.42
C LEU A 395 13.20 -17.45 9.32
N THR A 396 14.18 -17.93 10.09
CA THR A 396 13.99 -19.06 11.00
C THR A 396 13.76 -18.58 12.43
N ILE A 397 13.08 -19.42 13.24
CA ILE A 397 12.87 -19.13 14.67
C ILE A 397 14.20 -19.06 15.43
N ASP A 398 15.18 -19.91 15.11
CA ASP A 398 16.50 -19.91 15.74
C ASP A 398 17.25 -18.60 15.46
N GLU A 399 17.21 -18.09 14.22
CA GLU A 399 17.78 -16.80 13.86
C GLU A 399 17.06 -15.66 14.61
N TRP A 400 15.74 -15.75 14.70
CA TRP A 400 14.93 -14.77 15.41
C TRP A 400 15.25 -14.72 16.91
N GLU A 401 15.41 -15.85 17.57
CA GLU A 401 15.69 -15.93 18.99
C GLU A 401 17.12 -15.50 19.35
N LYS A 402 18.08 -15.67 18.44
CA LYS A 402 19.48 -15.24 18.60
C LYS A 402 19.71 -13.73 18.36
N ARG A 403 18.65 -12.94 18.06
CA ARG A 403 18.81 -11.50 17.84
C ARG A 403 19.34 -10.80 19.09
N SER A 404 20.15 -9.75 18.88
CA SER A 404 20.87 -9.06 19.95
C SER A 404 19.94 -8.41 20.97
N MET A 405 20.41 -8.24 22.21
CA MET A 405 19.68 -7.49 23.25
C MET A 405 19.40 -6.05 22.82
N ILE A 406 20.30 -5.41 22.09
CA ILE A 406 20.10 -4.05 21.55
C ILE A 406 18.88 -4.03 20.63
N THR A 407 18.75 -5.04 19.76
CA THR A 407 17.58 -5.19 18.88
C THR A 407 16.27 -5.32 19.69
N ARG A 408 16.26 -6.17 20.72
CA ARG A 408 15.07 -6.36 21.59
C ARG A 408 14.67 -5.09 22.31
N VAL A 409 15.63 -4.35 22.84
CA VAL A 409 15.38 -3.05 23.49
C VAL A 409 14.84 -2.03 22.49
N GLY A 410 15.38 -1.99 21.27
CA GLY A 410 14.88 -1.13 20.20
C GLY A 410 13.42 -1.43 19.84
N GLU A 411 13.05 -2.71 19.73
CA GLU A 411 11.69 -3.16 19.46
C GLU A 411 10.71 -2.66 20.55
N VAL A 412 11.07 -2.74 21.82
CA VAL A 412 10.25 -2.26 22.94
C VAL A 412 10.12 -0.73 22.93
N LEU A 413 11.21 -0.01 22.66
CA LEU A 413 11.21 1.45 22.65
C LEU A 413 10.43 2.04 21.46
N LEU A 414 10.41 1.34 20.33
CA LEU A 414 9.74 1.78 19.10
C LEU A 414 8.30 1.28 19.00
N GLY A 415 7.90 0.28 19.78
CA GLY A 415 6.53 -0.25 19.81
C GLY A 415 5.43 0.83 19.94
N PRO A 416 5.56 1.86 20.80
CA PRO A 416 4.56 2.93 20.89
C PRO A 416 4.31 3.73 19.61
N PHE A 417 5.15 3.61 18.59
CA PHE A 417 4.96 4.26 17.29
C PHE A 417 4.06 3.45 16.33
N GLU A 418 3.68 2.22 16.68
CA GLU A 418 2.79 1.37 15.88
C GLU A 418 1.53 2.09 15.35
N PRO A 419 0.83 2.94 16.11
CA PRO A 419 -0.36 3.62 15.62
C PRO A 419 -0.12 4.61 14.47
N PHE A 420 1.13 4.95 14.20
CA PHE A 420 1.54 5.98 13.23
C PHE A 420 2.20 5.40 11.96
N VAL A 421 2.23 4.08 11.85
CA VAL A 421 2.90 3.35 10.73
C VAL A 421 1.94 2.44 10.01
#